data_03f4fc4a53297b907bf8247b6cf6228c
#
_entry.id   03f4fc4a53297b907bf8247b6cf6228c
#
_cell.length_a   1.000
_cell.length_b   1.000
_cell.length_c   1.000
_cell.angle_alpha   90.00
_cell.angle_beta   90.00
_cell.angle_gamma   90.00
#
_symmetry.space_group_name_H-M   'P 1'
#
loop_
_entity.id
_entity.type
_entity.pdbx_description
1 polymer ?
#
loop_
_entity_poly.entity_id
_entity_poly.type
_entity_poly.pdbx_seq_one_letter_code
_entity_poly.pdbx_strand_id
1 'polypeptide(L)'
;MKPTRIIEICANSAQSCVEADAGGAKRVELCAGIPEGGTTPSYGEIRTAQALTSSIDINVIIRPRGGDFLYTPAEIQSMLLDIELCKQLKVHGVVFGCLTKDGDIDVPLMRRLIETAKPLSVTCHRAFDVCRDPFAALEQLIELGCDRIL
;
A
#
# COMPACT_ATOMS: atom_id res chain seq x y z
N MET A 1 7.19 -1.96 -29.27
CA MET A 1 6.68 -3.06 -28.40
C MET A 1 5.41 -2.59 -27.72
N LYS A 2 4.37 -3.42 -27.64
CA LYS A 2 3.21 -3.10 -26.80
C LYS A 2 3.69 -3.13 -25.34
N PRO A 3 3.31 -2.15 -24.50
CA PRO A 3 3.68 -2.19 -23.08
C PRO A 3 3.15 -3.47 -22.45
N THR A 4 3.99 -4.17 -21.71
CA THR A 4 3.59 -5.37 -20.97
C THR A 4 2.63 -4.93 -19.86
N ARG A 5 1.38 -5.38 -19.92
CA ARG A 5 0.40 -5.10 -18.86
C ARG A 5 0.71 -5.99 -17.67
N ILE A 6 0.72 -5.40 -16.49
CA ILE A 6 0.84 -6.12 -15.22
C ILE A 6 -0.56 -6.25 -14.62
N ILE A 7 -0.91 -7.48 -14.23
CA ILE A 7 -2.13 -7.75 -13.46
C ILE A 7 -1.74 -7.75 -11.99
N GLU A 8 -2.41 -6.91 -11.22
CA GLU A 8 -2.33 -6.85 -9.76
C GLU A 8 -3.65 -7.30 -9.15
N ILE A 9 -3.60 -8.16 -8.16
CA ILE A 9 -4.78 -8.70 -7.46
C ILE A 9 -4.81 -8.17 -6.04
N CYS A 10 -5.95 -7.63 -5.61
CA CYS A 10 -6.20 -7.35 -4.20
C CYS A 10 -6.45 -8.68 -3.48
N ALA A 11 -5.50 -9.10 -2.66
CA ALA A 11 -5.50 -10.37 -1.95
C ALA A 11 -5.80 -10.15 -0.46
N ASN A 12 -6.72 -10.93 0.09
CA ASN A 12 -7.15 -10.80 1.48
C ASN A 12 -6.55 -11.86 2.42
N SER A 13 -5.65 -12.68 1.91
CA SER A 13 -5.00 -13.75 2.67
C SER A 13 -3.76 -14.28 1.93
N ALA A 14 -2.90 -15.00 2.63
CA ALA A 14 -1.79 -15.73 2.02
C ALA A 14 -2.28 -16.74 0.98
N GLN A 15 -3.41 -17.41 1.21
CA GLN A 15 -4.01 -18.30 0.25
C GLN A 15 -4.43 -17.56 -1.04
N SER A 16 -5.01 -16.38 -0.93
CA SER A 16 -5.34 -15.55 -2.10
C SER A 16 -4.09 -15.15 -2.90
N CYS A 17 -2.95 -14.93 -2.22
CA CYS A 17 -1.68 -14.67 -2.90
C CYS A 17 -1.21 -15.90 -3.70
N VAL A 18 -1.35 -17.11 -3.13
CA VAL A 18 -1.03 -18.37 -3.81
C VAL A 18 -1.88 -18.56 -5.07
N GLU A 19 -3.19 -18.33 -4.97
CA GLU A 19 -4.10 -18.44 -6.13
C GLU A 19 -3.78 -17.39 -7.21
N ALA A 20 -3.43 -16.16 -6.80
CA ALA A 20 -3.01 -15.11 -7.73
C ALA A 20 -1.71 -15.47 -8.45
N ASP A 21 -0.72 -16.02 -7.74
CA ASP A 21 0.57 -16.48 -8.30
C ASP A 21 0.34 -17.62 -9.29
N ALA A 22 -0.45 -18.63 -8.90
CA ALA A 22 -0.84 -19.75 -9.77
C ALA A 22 -1.62 -19.28 -11.01
N GLY A 23 -2.45 -18.25 -10.89
CA GLY A 23 -3.18 -17.61 -11.99
C GLY A 23 -2.33 -16.75 -12.92
N GLY A 24 -1.05 -16.54 -12.59
CA GLY A 24 -0.10 -15.78 -13.41
C GLY A 24 -0.12 -14.26 -13.19
N ALA A 25 -0.78 -13.78 -12.13
CA ALA A 25 -0.64 -12.38 -11.73
C ALA A 25 0.83 -12.08 -11.40
N LYS A 26 1.24 -10.83 -11.61
CA LYS A 26 2.62 -10.41 -11.36
C LYS A 26 2.76 -9.67 -10.03
N ARG A 27 1.65 -9.22 -9.47
CA ARG A 27 1.64 -8.47 -8.21
C ARG A 27 0.36 -8.72 -7.44
N VAL A 28 0.45 -8.68 -6.13
CA VAL A 28 -0.70 -8.60 -5.22
C VAL A 28 -0.57 -7.38 -4.33
N GLU A 29 -1.71 -6.81 -3.95
CA GLU A 29 -1.86 -5.96 -2.79
C GLU A 29 -2.43 -6.81 -1.67
N LEU A 30 -1.59 -7.18 -0.71
CA LEU A 30 -2.01 -7.98 0.44
C LEU A 30 -2.64 -7.09 1.51
N CYS A 31 -3.90 -7.38 1.80
CA CYS A 31 -4.74 -6.66 2.74
C CYS A 31 -5.33 -7.60 3.80
N ALA A 32 -5.63 -7.08 4.98
CA ALA A 32 -6.62 -7.64 5.88
C ALA A 32 -7.90 -6.79 5.82
N GLY A 33 -8.95 -7.14 6.54
CA GLY A 33 -10.12 -6.30 6.77
C GLY A 33 -10.78 -5.76 5.49
N ILE A 34 -11.01 -6.58 4.50
CA ILE A 34 -11.66 -6.16 3.23
C ILE A 34 -13.00 -5.44 3.44
N PRO A 35 -13.88 -5.85 4.38
CA PRO A 35 -15.10 -5.09 4.67
C PRO A 35 -14.84 -3.64 5.12
N GLU A 36 -13.68 -3.38 5.70
CA GLU A 36 -13.19 -2.04 6.10
C GLU A 36 -12.54 -1.25 4.94
N GLY A 37 -12.46 -1.85 3.77
CA GLY A 37 -11.75 -1.30 2.62
C GLY A 37 -10.25 -1.61 2.59
N GLY A 38 -9.83 -2.62 3.33
CA GLY A 38 -8.43 -3.03 3.46
C GLY A 38 -7.71 -2.36 4.63
N THR A 39 -7.06 -3.16 5.47
CA THR A 39 -6.20 -2.72 6.59
C THR A 39 -4.89 -3.48 6.56
N THR A 40 -3.91 -3.06 7.37
CA THR A 40 -2.59 -3.71 7.45
C THR A 40 -2.74 -5.19 7.85
N PRO A 41 -2.20 -6.14 7.08
CA PRO A 41 -2.20 -7.56 7.44
C PRO A 41 -1.20 -7.83 8.57
N SER A 42 -1.42 -8.92 9.29
CA SER A 42 -0.50 -9.33 10.35
C SER A 42 0.87 -9.76 9.80
N TYR A 43 1.89 -9.71 10.68
CA TYR A 43 3.21 -10.28 10.37
C TYR A 43 3.13 -11.73 9.87
N GLY A 44 2.32 -12.56 10.55
CA GLY A 44 2.14 -13.97 10.17
C GLY A 44 1.58 -14.12 8.77
N GLU A 45 0.60 -13.31 8.41
CA GLU A 45 0.00 -13.32 7.07
C GLU A 45 1.02 -12.96 5.98
N ILE A 46 1.79 -11.90 6.20
CA ILE A 46 2.83 -11.46 5.25
C ILE A 46 3.89 -12.56 5.08
N ARG A 47 4.39 -13.14 6.18
CA ARG A 47 5.39 -14.21 6.14
C ARG A 47 4.89 -15.47 5.47
N THR A 48 3.64 -15.83 5.72
CA THR A 48 3.02 -17.01 5.09
C THR A 48 2.86 -16.78 3.59
N ALA A 49 2.39 -15.62 3.17
CA ALA A 49 2.31 -15.27 1.74
C ALA A 49 3.68 -15.38 1.06
N GLN A 50 4.73 -14.79 1.65
CA GLN A 50 6.09 -14.88 1.12
C GLN A 50 6.62 -16.31 1.04
N ALA A 51 6.29 -17.16 2.00
CA ALA A 51 6.77 -18.55 2.03
C ALA A 51 6.07 -19.44 1.00
N LEU A 52 4.82 -19.15 0.67
CA LEU A 52 3.99 -19.98 -0.19
C LEU A 52 3.94 -19.51 -1.65
N THR A 53 4.41 -18.32 -1.96
CA THR A 53 4.48 -17.78 -3.33
C THR A 53 5.91 -17.80 -3.85
N SER A 54 6.09 -17.83 -5.18
CA SER A 54 7.41 -18.01 -5.79
C SER A 54 7.80 -16.90 -6.77
N SER A 55 6.85 -16.24 -7.42
CA SER A 55 7.14 -15.33 -8.52
C SER A 55 6.32 -14.03 -8.50
N ILE A 56 5.48 -13.85 -7.50
CA ILE A 56 4.60 -12.70 -7.41
C ILE A 56 5.18 -11.62 -6.51
N ASP A 57 5.12 -10.37 -6.94
CA ASP A 57 5.47 -9.21 -6.12
C ASP A 57 4.39 -8.98 -5.06
N ILE A 58 4.79 -8.90 -3.79
CA ILE A 58 3.87 -8.62 -2.69
C ILE A 58 4.01 -7.17 -2.27
N ASN A 59 2.96 -6.39 -2.50
CA ASN A 59 2.77 -5.07 -1.90
C ASN A 59 1.85 -5.20 -0.69
N VAL A 60 2.17 -4.51 0.39
CA VAL A 60 1.42 -4.60 1.66
C VAL A 60 0.73 -3.28 1.93
N ILE A 61 -0.58 -3.32 2.19
CA ILE A 61 -1.31 -2.11 2.59
C ILE A 61 -0.90 -1.71 4.01
N ILE A 62 -0.63 -0.42 4.20
CA ILE A 62 -0.33 0.20 5.48
C ILE A 62 -1.50 1.12 5.83
N ARG A 63 -2.47 0.60 6.54
CA ARG A 63 -3.70 1.29 6.93
C ARG A 63 -4.18 0.76 8.27
N PRO A 64 -4.03 1.52 9.35
CA PRO A 64 -4.26 1.03 10.72
C PRO A 64 -5.73 0.72 11.02
N ARG A 65 -6.66 1.33 10.28
CA ARG A 65 -8.11 1.16 10.47
C ARG A 65 -8.89 1.51 9.20
N GLY A 66 -10.13 1.10 9.16
CA GLY A 66 -11.13 1.58 8.21
C GLY A 66 -11.53 3.06 8.41
N GLY A 67 -12.49 3.53 7.65
CA GLY A 67 -12.96 4.91 7.67
C GLY A 67 -12.10 5.86 6.84
N ASP A 68 -11.91 7.08 7.33
CA ASP A 68 -11.17 8.14 6.63
C ASP A 68 -9.65 7.91 6.55
N PHE A 69 -8.95 8.87 5.98
CA PHE A 69 -7.49 8.84 5.78
C PHE A 69 -6.78 9.98 6.54
N LEU A 70 -7.44 10.55 7.54
CA LEU A 70 -6.88 11.50 8.48
C LEU A 70 -6.46 10.75 9.74
N TYR A 71 -5.17 10.69 10.03
CA TYR A 71 -4.63 9.83 11.07
C TYR A 71 -4.18 10.61 12.30
N THR A 72 -4.40 10.01 13.47
CA THR A 72 -3.87 10.51 14.74
C THR A 72 -2.37 10.23 14.85
N PRO A 73 -1.64 10.92 15.76
CA PRO A 73 -0.23 10.64 16.00
C PRO A 73 0.07 9.17 16.36
N ALA A 74 -0.82 8.50 17.09
CA ALA A 74 -0.65 7.08 17.44
C ALA A 74 -0.80 6.17 16.21
N GLU A 75 -1.77 6.45 15.34
CA GLU A 75 -1.95 5.72 14.08
C GLU A 75 -0.77 5.92 13.13
N ILE A 76 -0.25 7.14 13.03
CA ILE A 76 0.95 7.46 12.24
C ILE A 76 2.15 6.67 12.77
N GLN A 77 2.31 6.58 14.09
CA GLN A 77 3.40 5.78 14.67
C GLN A 77 3.26 4.30 14.32
N SER A 78 2.06 3.75 14.36
CA SER A 78 1.79 2.36 13.93
C SER A 78 2.14 2.17 12.46
N MET A 79 1.73 3.09 11.58
CA MET A 79 2.06 3.03 10.16
C MET A 79 3.58 3.03 9.89
N LEU A 80 4.33 3.85 10.62
CA LEU A 80 5.80 3.88 10.49
C LEU A 80 6.44 2.54 10.90
N LEU A 81 5.97 1.95 12.01
CA LEU A 81 6.46 0.65 12.47
C LEU A 81 6.11 -0.47 11.49
N ASP A 82 4.91 -0.45 10.92
CA ASP A 82 4.48 -1.42 9.91
C ASP A 82 5.32 -1.30 8.63
N ILE A 83 5.66 -0.08 8.19
CA ILE A 83 6.57 0.14 7.06
C ILE A 83 7.98 -0.41 7.37
N GLU A 84 8.52 -0.14 8.55
CA GLU A 84 9.82 -0.69 8.94
C GLU A 84 9.81 -2.22 8.99
N LEU A 85 8.73 -2.82 9.47
CA LEU A 85 8.54 -4.27 9.42
C LEU A 85 8.54 -4.79 7.98
N CYS A 86 7.81 -4.15 7.08
CA CYS A 86 7.76 -4.50 5.66
C CYS A 86 9.17 -4.44 5.01
N LYS A 87 9.99 -3.44 5.37
CA LYS A 87 11.39 -3.35 4.92
C LYS A 87 12.22 -4.52 5.43
N GLN A 88 12.12 -4.86 6.72
CA GLN A 88 12.82 -6.00 7.31
C GLN A 88 12.43 -7.31 6.63
N LEU A 89 11.16 -7.46 6.29
CA LEU A 89 10.61 -8.60 5.57
C LEU A 89 10.96 -8.60 4.08
N LYS A 90 11.49 -7.50 3.55
CA LYS A 90 11.85 -7.33 2.14
C LYS A 90 10.67 -7.60 1.20
N VAL A 91 9.49 -7.09 1.53
CA VAL A 91 8.36 -7.07 0.59
C VAL A 91 8.69 -6.17 -0.60
N HIS A 92 7.97 -6.28 -1.70
CA HIS A 92 8.26 -5.51 -2.91
C HIS A 92 7.81 -4.06 -2.81
N GLY A 93 6.74 -3.79 -2.09
CA GLY A 93 6.23 -2.45 -1.93
C GLY A 93 5.25 -2.31 -0.78
N VAL A 94 4.87 -1.07 -0.53
CA VAL A 94 3.85 -0.69 0.45
C VAL A 94 2.81 0.23 -0.18
N VAL A 95 1.60 0.18 0.35
CA VAL A 95 0.45 0.90 -0.20
C VAL A 95 -0.20 1.72 0.91
N PHE A 96 -0.25 3.03 0.77
CA PHE A 96 -0.86 3.92 1.75
C PHE A 96 -1.32 5.23 1.11
N GLY A 97 -2.05 6.05 1.86
CA GLY A 97 -2.46 7.38 1.46
C GLY A 97 -3.02 8.14 2.66
N CYS A 98 -2.65 9.40 2.77
CA CYS A 98 -3.03 10.26 3.89
C CYS A 98 -3.63 11.55 3.37
N LEU A 99 -4.72 11.96 3.98
CA LEU A 99 -5.39 13.22 3.67
C LEU A 99 -5.40 14.14 4.89
N THR A 100 -5.44 15.42 4.62
CA THR A 100 -5.73 16.44 5.62
C THR A 100 -7.21 16.44 5.97
N LYS A 101 -7.60 17.17 7.02
CA LYS A 101 -9.03 17.39 7.38
C LYS A 101 -9.85 18.04 6.25
N ASP A 102 -9.18 18.76 5.34
CA ASP A 102 -9.82 19.46 4.22
C ASP A 102 -9.86 18.61 2.94
N GLY A 103 -9.37 17.36 3.00
CA GLY A 103 -9.39 16.41 1.89
C GLY A 103 -8.24 16.57 0.89
N ASP A 104 -7.21 17.34 1.22
CA ASP A 104 -5.99 17.43 0.40
C ASP A 104 -5.01 16.33 0.77
N ILE A 105 -4.08 16.00 -0.11
CA ILE A 105 -2.95 15.13 0.23
C ILE A 105 -2.18 15.76 1.40
N ASP A 106 -1.98 14.99 2.47
CA ASP A 106 -1.10 15.38 3.57
C ASP A 106 0.37 15.22 3.13
N VAL A 107 0.85 16.22 2.39
CA VAL A 107 2.20 16.21 1.80
C VAL A 107 3.31 15.97 2.83
N PRO A 108 3.32 16.65 4.01
CA PRO A 108 4.33 16.39 5.03
C PRO A 108 4.32 14.93 5.52
N LEU A 109 3.15 14.39 5.81
CA LEU A 109 3.01 13.01 6.29
C LEU A 109 3.37 12.01 5.19
N MET A 110 2.85 12.19 3.98
CA MET A 110 3.18 11.33 2.84
C MET A 110 4.68 11.31 2.56
N ARG A 111 5.36 12.45 2.61
CA ARG A 111 6.81 12.53 2.46
C ARG A 111 7.53 11.69 3.51
N ARG A 112 7.14 11.82 4.77
CA ARG A 112 7.73 11.06 5.88
C ARG A 112 7.56 9.55 5.69
N LEU A 113 6.37 9.10 5.31
CA LEU A 113 6.08 7.68 5.08
C LEU A 113 6.86 7.14 3.87
N ILE A 114 6.91 7.90 2.76
CA ILE A 114 7.66 7.53 1.55
C ILE A 114 9.16 7.41 1.85
N GLU A 115 9.73 8.37 2.59
CA GLU A 115 11.14 8.32 2.98
C GLU A 115 11.43 7.11 3.88
N THR A 116 10.53 6.80 4.82
CA THR A 116 10.63 5.62 5.66
C THR A 116 10.55 4.34 4.84
N ALA A 117 9.71 4.29 3.82
CA ALA A 117 9.51 3.11 2.97
C ALA A 117 10.70 2.78 2.07
N LYS A 118 11.54 3.72 1.74
CA LYS A 118 12.70 3.46 0.86
C LYS A 118 13.56 2.29 1.35
N PRO A 119 13.98 1.36 0.48
CA PRO A 119 13.88 1.39 -0.99
C PRO A 119 12.64 0.69 -1.57
N LEU A 120 11.62 0.37 -0.77
CA LEU A 120 10.41 -0.28 -1.25
C LEU A 120 9.65 0.65 -2.22
N SER A 121 8.93 0.05 -3.18
CA SER A 121 8.03 0.83 -4.03
C SER A 121 6.80 1.29 -3.24
N VAL A 122 6.27 2.46 -3.60
CA VAL A 122 5.14 3.08 -2.93
C VAL A 122 3.97 3.28 -3.89
N THR A 123 2.80 2.83 -3.46
CA THR A 123 1.53 3.08 -4.16
C THR A 123 0.62 3.93 -3.28
N CYS A 124 0.05 5.00 -3.83
CA CYS A 124 -1.04 5.70 -3.19
C CYS A 124 -2.34 4.95 -3.48
N HIS A 125 -3.04 4.55 -2.42
CA HIS A 125 -4.32 3.82 -2.53
C HIS A 125 -5.50 4.77 -2.75
N ARG A 126 -6.71 4.23 -2.63
CA ARG A 126 -7.98 4.91 -2.90
C ARG A 126 -8.29 6.15 -2.02
N ALA A 127 -7.38 6.59 -1.15
CA ALA A 127 -7.43 7.94 -0.59
C ALA A 127 -7.44 9.01 -1.71
N PHE A 128 -6.80 8.69 -2.84
CA PHE A 128 -6.83 9.52 -4.05
C PHE A 128 -8.25 9.74 -4.59
N ASP A 129 -9.13 8.73 -4.53
CA ASP A 129 -10.50 8.81 -5.05
C ASP A 129 -11.37 9.82 -4.30
N VAL A 130 -11.03 10.12 -3.06
CA VAL A 130 -11.80 11.03 -2.18
C VAL A 130 -11.06 12.32 -1.85
N CYS A 131 -9.94 12.58 -2.52
CA CYS A 131 -9.25 13.84 -2.38
C CYS A 131 -10.05 14.99 -3.03
N ARG A 132 -9.86 16.19 -2.50
CA ARG A 132 -10.63 17.38 -2.94
C ARG A 132 -10.31 17.79 -4.38
N ASP A 133 -9.04 17.72 -4.77
CA ASP A 133 -8.54 18.07 -6.11
C ASP A 133 -7.60 16.98 -6.62
N PRO A 134 -8.09 16.07 -7.50
CA PRO A 134 -7.28 14.96 -8.00
C PRO A 134 -6.13 15.41 -8.91
N PHE A 135 -6.24 16.56 -9.58
CA PHE A 135 -5.17 17.05 -10.44
C PHE A 135 -4.00 17.58 -9.59
N ALA A 136 -4.30 18.39 -8.56
CA ALA A 136 -3.28 18.83 -7.61
C ALA A 136 -2.67 17.66 -6.83
N ALA A 137 -3.50 16.70 -6.41
CA ALA A 137 -3.05 15.49 -5.72
C ALA A 137 -2.10 14.64 -6.58
N LEU A 138 -2.41 14.48 -7.88
CA LEU A 138 -1.54 13.75 -8.82
C LEU A 138 -0.14 14.38 -8.89
N GLU A 139 -0.05 15.69 -9.11
CA GLU A 139 1.23 16.39 -9.19
C GLU A 139 2.02 16.28 -7.88
N GLN A 140 1.34 16.44 -6.74
CA GLN A 140 1.98 16.29 -5.43
C GLN A 140 2.53 14.87 -5.20
N LEU A 141 1.79 13.85 -5.60
CA LEU A 141 2.25 12.45 -5.46
C LEU A 141 3.43 12.14 -6.39
N ILE A 142 3.45 12.69 -7.59
CA ILE A 142 4.59 12.60 -8.52
C ILE A 142 5.83 13.25 -7.90
N GLU A 143 5.71 14.49 -7.40
CA GLU A 143 6.80 15.20 -6.75
C GLU A 143 7.34 14.50 -5.50
N LEU A 144 6.48 13.80 -4.77
CA LEU A 144 6.84 12.99 -3.62
C LEU A 144 7.58 11.70 -3.97
N GLY A 145 7.54 11.30 -5.25
CA GLY A 145 8.16 10.06 -5.73
C GLY A 145 7.31 8.82 -5.47
N CYS A 146 5.99 8.96 -5.48
CA CYS A 146 5.07 7.83 -5.47
C CYS A 146 5.16 7.09 -6.81
N ASP A 147 5.32 5.77 -6.79
CA ASP A 147 5.51 4.98 -8.02
C ASP A 147 4.20 4.70 -8.75
N ARG A 148 3.09 4.67 -8.02
CA ARG A 148 1.76 4.31 -8.55
C ARG A 148 0.64 5.01 -7.79
N ILE A 149 -0.48 5.13 -8.46
CA ILE A 149 -1.78 5.46 -7.89
C ILE A 149 -2.74 4.35 -8.27
N LEU A 150 -3.50 3.87 -7.30
CA LEU A 150 -4.50 2.82 -7.47
C LEU A 150 -5.82 3.42 -7.94
#